data_415d89cf90bd8d41e8a53364a14eaa60
#
_entry.id   415d89cf90bd8d41e8a53364a14eaa60
#
_cell.length_a   1.000
_cell.length_b   1.000
_cell.length_c   1.000
_cell.angle_alpha   90.00
_cell.angle_beta   90.00
_cell.angle_gamma   90.00
#
_symmetry.space_group_name_H-M   'P 1'
#
loop_
_entity.id
_entity.type
_entity.pdbx_description
1 polymer ?
#
loop_
_entity_poly.entity_id
_entity_poly.type
_entity_poly.pdbx_seq_one_letter_code
_entity_poly.pdbx_strand_id
1 'polypeptide(L)' 'MLKNVEIYSKSNCLYCDKAKNYFSQNNIEYVLHDAEIPEVFDALMIRNPYARTMPQIFIDDELIGGYTDLEDWLQTKQD' A
#
# COMPACT_ATOMS: atom_id res chain seq x y z
N MET A 1 0.95 16.05 -5.81
CA MET A 1 -0.07 15.10 -6.28
C MET A 1 0.55 13.71 -6.42
N LEU A 2 -0.12 12.71 -5.86
CA LEU A 2 0.37 11.33 -5.94
C LEU A 2 0.09 10.77 -7.33
N LYS A 3 1.08 10.21 -7.98
CA LYS A 3 0.96 9.75 -9.36
C LYS A 3 0.81 8.25 -9.48
N ASN A 4 1.47 7.49 -8.62
CA ASN A 4 1.53 6.06 -8.76
C ASN A 4 1.46 5.40 -7.39
N VAL A 5 0.26 5.03 -7.00
CA VAL A 5 0.01 4.38 -5.72
C VAL A 5 -0.24 2.91 -5.97
N GLU A 6 0.47 2.05 -5.24
CA GLU A 6 0.29 0.60 -5.33
C GLU A 6 0.05 0.05 -3.94
N ILE A 7 -0.93 -0.83 -3.81
CA ILE A 7 -1.26 -1.47 -2.54
C ILE A 7 -1.20 -2.97 -2.73
N TYR A 8 -0.31 -3.64 -2.00
CA TYR A 8 -0.30 -5.09 -1.90
C TYR A 8 -1.23 -5.47 -0.76
N SER A 9 -2.21 -6.31 -1.05
CA SER A 9 -3.33 -6.53 -0.17
C SER A 9 -3.67 -8.02 -0.10
N LYS A 10 -4.52 -8.37 0.86
CA LYS A 10 -5.07 -9.72 0.98
C LYS A 10 -6.53 -9.63 1.42
N SER A 11 -7.24 -10.76 1.35
CA SER A 11 -8.62 -10.81 1.85
C SER A 11 -8.65 -10.75 3.37
N ASN A 12 -9.78 -10.37 3.92
CA ASN A 12 -10.02 -10.28 5.37
C ASN A 12 -8.96 -9.43 6.08
N CYS A 13 -8.68 -8.28 5.51
CA CYS A 13 -7.64 -7.38 6.02
C CYS A 13 -8.23 -6.00 6.27
N LEU A 14 -8.48 -5.69 7.54
CA LEU A 14 -9.10 -4.42 7.92
C LEU A 14 -8.25 -3.23 7.48
N TYR A 15 -6.96 -3.30 7.71
CA TYR A 15 -6.08 -2.17 7.37
C TYR A 15 -5.87 -2.02 5.87
N CYS A 16 -6.00 -3.13 5.12
CA CYS A 16 -6.03 -3.04 3.66
C CYS A 16 -7.25 -2.25 3.20
N ASP A 17 -8.41 -2.54 3.81
CA ASP A 17 -9.64 -1.83 3.48
C ASP A 17 -9.53 -0.35 3.84
N LYS A 18 -8.94 -0.04 4.98
CA LYS A 18 -8.74 1.34 5.40
C LYS A 18 -7.85 2.10 4.41
N ALA A 19 -6.78 1.47 3.94
CA ALA A 19 -5.88 2.10 2.97
C ALA A 19 -6.62 2.38 1.66
N LYS A 20 -7.35 1.36 1.16
CA LYS A 20 -8.12 1.53 -0.08
C LYS A 20 -9.15 2.64 0.05
N ASN A 21 -9.85 2.66 1.18
CA ASN A 21 -10.87 3.68 1.41
C ASN A 21 -10.28 5.08 1.48
N TYR A 22 -9.12 5.21 2.11
CA TYR A 22 -8.45 6.51 2.17
C TYR A 22 -8.21 7.07 0.77
N PHE A 23 -7.61 6.26 -0.10
CA PHE A 23 -7.31 6.73 -1.45
C PHE A 23 -8.57 6.99 -2.24
N SER A 24 -9.57 6.12 -2.14
CA SER A 24 -10.84 6.30 -2.85
C SER A 24 -11.56 7.57 -2.43
N GLN A 25 -11.61 7.85 -1.12
CA GLN A 25 -12.30 9.02 -0.61
C GLN A 25 -11.62 10.33 -0.99
N ASN A 26 -10.34 10.27 -1.29
CA ASN A 26 -9.57 11.44 -1.69
C ASN A 26 -9.37 11.51 -3.21
N ASN A 27 -10.11 10.69 -3.96
CA ASN A 27 -10.05 10.66 -5.43
C ASN A 27 -8.64 10.38 -5.95
N ILE A 28 -7.90 9.54 -5.23
CA ILE A 28 -6.56 9.13 -5.62
C ILE A 28 -6.66 7.73 -6.20
N GLU A 29 -6.25 7.56 -7.45
CA GLU A 29 -6.22 6.24 -8.07
C GLU A 29 -5.09 5.41 -7.51
N TYR A 30 -5.32 4.11 -7.44
CA TYR A 30 -4.28 3.19 -6.98
C TYR A 30 -4.40 1.87 -7.74
N VAL A 31 -3.30 1.14 -7.79
CA VAL A 31 -3.26 -0.20 -8.35
C VAL A 31 -3.29 -1.18 -7.18
N LEU A 32 -4.21 -2.12 -7.23
CA LEU A 32 -4.35 -3.13 -6.18
C LEU A 32 -3.68 -4.42 -6.64
N HIS A 33 -2.72 -4.89 -5.85
CA HIS A 33 -2.04 -6.15 -6.09
C HIS A 33 -2.49 -7.17 -5.05
N ASP A 34 -3.00 -8.30 -5.51
CA ASP A 34 -3.46 -9.35 -4.60
C ASP A 34 -2.27 -10.23 -4.21
N ALA A 35 -1.78 -10.03 -2.99
CA ALA A 35 -0.60 -10.73 -2.50
C ALA A 35 -0.90 -12.19 -2.14
N GLU A 36 -2.15 -12.64 -2.26
CA GLU A 36 -2.47 -14.06 -2.13
C GLU A 36 -2.10 -14.83 -3.39
N ILE A 37 -1.87 -14.14 -4.49
CA ILE A 37 -1.39 -14.76 -5.73
C ILE A 37 0.12 -14.93 -5.61
N PRO A 38 0.65 -16.17 -5.78
CA PRO A 38 2.08 -16.44 -5.51
C PRO A 38 3.03 -15.53 -6.29
N GLU A 39 2.76 -15.27 -7.55
CA GLU A 39 3.64 -14.40 -8.36
C GLU A 39 3.66 -12.97 -7.84
N VAL A 40 2.52 -12.49 -7.35
CA VAL A 40 2.43 -11.15 -6.77
C VAL A 40 3.18 -11.11 -5.45
N PHE A 41 3.01 -12.13 -4.62
CA PHE A 41 3.72 -12.23 -3.35
C PHE A 41 5.24 -12.24 -3.58
N ASP A 42 5.69 -13.01 -4.57
CA ASP A 42 7.12 -13.07 -4.90
C ASP A 42 7.64 -11.70 -5.32
N ALA A 43 6.88 -10.98 -6.13
CA ALA A 43 7.26 -9.63 -6.56
C ALA A 43 7.35 -8.68 -5.36
N LEU A 44 6.42 -8.80 -4.42
CA LEU A 44 6.48 -8.00 -3.19
C LEU A 44 7.75 -8.31 -2.39
N MET A 45 8.09 -9.58 -2.27
CA MET A 45 9.27 -9.99 -1.50
C MET A 45 10.57 -9.46 -2.12
N ILE A 46 10.59 -9.29 -3.44
CA ILE A 46 11.74 -8.67 -4.10
C ILE A 46 11.83 -7.20 -3.74
N ARG A 47 10.68 -6.50 -3.72
CA ARG A 47 10.65 -5.07 -3.41
C ARG A 47 10.87 -4.80 -1.93
N ASN A 48 10.38 -5.69 -1.06
CA ASN A 48 10.52 -5.54 0.39
C ASN A 48 10.62 -6.92 1.04
N PRO A 49 11.82 -7.46 1.14
CA PRO A 49 11.99 -8.81 1.72
C PRO A 49 11.63 -8.89 3.20
N TYR A 50 11.43 -7.76 3.86
CA TYR A 50 11.05 -7.72 5.27
C TYR A 50 9.55 -7.62 5.48
N ALA A 51 8.76 -7.59 4.41
CA ALA A 51 7.31 -7.48 4.54
C ALA A 51 6.74 -8.71 5.25
N ARG A 52 5.95 -8.48 6.29
CA ARG A 52 5.32 -9.55 7.06
C ARG A 52 3.82 -9.41 7.16
N THR A 53 3.31 -8.23 6.88
CA THR A 53 1.89 -7.92 7.03
C THR A 53 1.40 -7.19 5.80
N MET A 54 0.08 -7.10 5.69
CA MET A 54 -0.57 -6.31 4.64
C MET A 54 -1.41 -5.23 5.30
N PRO A 55 -1.62 -4.11 4.67
CA PRO A 55 -1.18 -3.77 3.32
C PRO A 55 0.30 -3.40 3.28
N GLN A 56 0.89 -3.50 2.09
CA GLN A 56 2.20 -2.93 1.81
C GLN A 56 1.99 -1.88 0.73
N ILE A 57 2.29 -0.63 1.03
CA ILE A 57 1.95 0.51 0.19
C ILE A 57 3.21 1.12 -0.40
N PHE A 58 3.20 1.32 -1.71
CA PHE A 58 4.27 2.01 -2.43
C PHE A 58 3.68 3.24 -3.11
N ILE A 59 4.38 4.36 -3.03
CA ILE A 59 3.98 5.59 -3.72
C ILE A 59 5.19 6.05 -4.53
N ASP A 60 5.01 6.12 -5.85
CA ASP A 60 6.08 6.49 -6.80
C ASP A 60 7.32 5.62 -6.57
N ASP A 61 7.09 4.31 -6.43
CA ASP A 61 8.11 3.29 -6.20
C ASP A 61 8.81 3.38 -4.84
N GLU A 62 8.39 4.26 -3.97
CA GLU A 62 8.93 4.37 -2.63
C GLU A 62 8.10 3.53 -1.66
N LEU A 63 8.74 2.66 -0.88
CA LEU A 63 8.04 1.89 0.13
C LEU A 63 7.60 2.80 1.27
N ILE A 64 6.29 2.87 1.47
CA ILE A 64 5.72 3.60 2.60
C ILE A 64 5.57 2.67 3.80
N GLY A 65 5.06 1.46 3.58
CA GLY A 65 4.82 0.48 4.64
C GLY A 65 3.36 0.15 4.76
N GLY A 66 2.89 -0.06 5.99
CA GLY A 66 1.51 -0.37 6.26
C GLY A 66 0.63 0.87 6.38
N TYR A 67 -0.60 0.67 6.87
CA TYR A 67 -1.55 1.77 6.97
C TYR A 67 -1.10 2.85 7.96
N THR A 68 -0.57 2.45 9.11
CA THR A 68 -0.09 3.43 10.10
C THR A 68 1.11 4.21 9.56
N ASP A 69 1.97 3.54 8.80
CA ASP A 69 3.09 4.21 8.15
C ASP A 69 2.58 5.22 7.12
N LEU A 70 1.50 4.89 6.42
CA LEU A 70 0.87 5.81 5.48
C LEU A 70 0.37 7.06 6.19
N GLU A 71 -0.27 6.90 7.34
CA GLU A 71 -0.76 8.05 8.11
C GLU A 71 0.39 8.98 8.49
N ASP A 72 1.49 8.40 8.97
CA ASP A 72 2.67 9.19 9.34
C ASP A 72 3.27 9.90 8.13
N TRP A 73 3.37 9.19 7.02
CA TRP A 73 3.93 9.73 5.79
C TRP A 73 3.11 10.91 5.29
N LEU A 74 1.78 10.80 5.35
CA LEU A 74 0.90 11.87 4.91
C LEU A 74 1.06 13.11 5.77
N GLN A 75 1.21 12.95 7.08
CA GLN A 75 1.41 14.08 7.98
C GLN A 75 2.71 14.82 7.68
N THR A 76 3.76 14.09 7.34
CA THR A 76 5.05 14.72 7.06
C THR A 76 5.12 15.35 5.69
N LYS A 77 4.25 14.92 4.75
CA LYS A 77 4.29 15.39 3.37
C LYS A 77 3.26 16.47 3.05
N GLN A 78 2.40 16.80 3.99
CA GLN A 78 1.31 17.73 3.74
C GLN A 78 1.67 19.20 3.98
N ASP A 79 2.87 19.49 4.35
CA ASP A 79 3.28 20.87 4.61
C ASP A 79 3.49 21.67 3.30
#